data_17a1899a3f7ad091b2953fa570f59679
#
_entry.id   17a1899a3f7ad091b2953fa570f59679
#
_cell.length_a   1.000
_cell.length_b   1.000
_cell.length_c   1.000
_cell.angle_alpha   90.00
_cell.angle_beta   90.00
_cell.angle_gamma   90.00
#
_symmetry.space_group_name_H-M   'P 1'
#
loop_
_entity.id
_entity.type
_entity.pdbx_description
1 polymer ?
#
loop_
_entity_poly.entity_id
_entity_poly.type
_entity_poly.pdbx_seq_one_letter_code
_entity_poly.pdbx_strand_id
1 'polypeptide(L)'
;MPLGARYVDDEVRTFARLLAVLGVEVEPEISTVARPLRARGGKVYIDFGQNGHGQTIVAPFSLRPLPGAPASCPLLWTEITARLDPARFTMATVPKRFDAMPDPLLPVLGGGIDMTAALACMAERFGGEAEGGAGKIRNSKTPGADARTRGRSRPPRA
;
A
#
# COMPACT_ATOMS: atom_id res chain seq x y z
N MET A 1 1.70 -6.70 5.88
CA MET A 1 1.05 -6.95 7.20
C MET A 1 1.61 -8.25 7.78
N PRO A 2 1.93 -8.33 9.06
CA PRO A 2 2.40 -9.56 9.70
C PRO A 2 1.20 -10.47 10.03
N LEU A 3 0.89 -11.40 9.13
CA LEU A 3 -0.26 -12.31 9.26
C LEU A 3 0.16 -13.76 9.59
N GLY A 4 1.45 -13.99 9.87
CA GLY A 4 1.98 -15.28 10.30
C GLY A 4 1.84 -16.40 9.26
N ALA A 5 1.75 -16.06 7.96
CA ALA A 5 1.58 -17.00 6.86
C ALA A 5 0.37 -17.95 7.01
N ARG A 6 -0.71 -17.50 7.67
CA ARG A 6 -1.90 -18.31 7.98
C ARG A 6 -3.05 -18.15 6.98
N TYR A 7 -2.93 -17.20 6.07
CA TYR A 7 -3.99 -16.79 5.15
C TYR A 7 -3.49 -16.83 3.71
N VAL A 8 -4.40 -17.11 2.76
CA VAL A 8 -4.07 -17.10 1.34
C VAL A 8 -4.06 -15.67 0.77
N ASP A 9 -3.39 -15.49 -0.36
CA ASP A 9 -3.14 -14.17 -0.95
C ASP A 9 -4.41 -13.36 -1.23
N ASP A 10 -5.50 -14.01 -1.67
CA ASP A 10 -6.76 -13.34 -1.96
C ASP A 10 -7.46 -12.83 -0.71
N GLU A 11 -7.40 -13.56 0.40
CA GLU A 11 -7.91 -13.11 1.71
C GLU A 11 -7.11 -11.92 2.21
N VAL A 12 -5.78 -12.00 2.14
CA VAL A 12 -4.88 -10.91 2.53
C VAL A 12 -5.11 -9.66 1.70
N ARG A 13 -5.29 -9.83 0.40
CA ARG A 13 -5.57 -8.71 -0.51
C ARG A 13 -6.93 -8.06 -0.23
N THR A 14 -7.96 -8.88 0.04
CA THR A 14 -9.30 -8.40 0.39
C THR A 14 -9.27 -7.62 1.69
N PHE A 15 -8.60 -8.14 2.70
CA PHE A 15 -8.41 -7.47 3.99
C PHE A 15 -7.62 -6.15 3.82
N ALA A 16 -6.53 -6.17 3.04
CA ALA A 16 -5.77 -4.96 2.75
C ALA A 16 -6.61 -3.89 2.03
N ARG A 17 -7.49 -4.32 1.11
CA ARG A 17 -8.42 -3.40 0.45
C ARG A 17 -9.42 -2.78 1.42
N LEU A 18 -9.97 -3.57 2.34
CA LEU A 18 -10.87 -3.06 3.37
C LEU A 18 -10.17 -1.98 4.22
N LEU A 19 -8.95 -2.26 4.71
CA LEU A 19 -8.14 -1.28 5.45
C LEU A 19 -7.88 0.00 4.64
N ALA A 20 -7.60 -0.15 3.34
CA ALA A 20 -7.36 1.00 2.46
C ALA A 20 -8.61 1.87 2.28
N VAL A 21 -9.78 1.25 2.14
CA VAL A 21 -11.07 1.96 2.02
C VAL A 21 -11.38 2.71 3.31
N LEU A 22 -11.29 2.04 4.47
CA LEU A 22 -11.49 2.68 5.77
C LEU A 22 -10.48 3.81 6.01
N GLY A 23 -9.22 3.65 5.60
CA GLY A 23 -8.23 4.72 5.68
C GLY A 23 -8.60 5.94 4.86
N VAL A 24 -9.22 5.76 3.69
CA VAL A 24 -9.73 6.87 2.88
C VAL A 24 -10.98 7.50 3.50
N GLU A 25 -11.85 6.73 4.14
CA GLU A 25 -13.02 7.27 4.85
C GLU A 25 -12.60 8.13 6.05
N VAL A 26 -11.55 7.72 6.77
CA VAL A 26 -11.02 8.48 7.92
C VAL A 26 -10.27 9.74 7.46
N GLU A 27 -9.51 9.67 6.38
CA GLU A 27 -8.65 10.77 5.89
C GLU A 27 -8.88 11.05 4.39
N PRO A 28 -10.09 11.46 3.99
CA PRO A 28 -10.47 11.61 2.59
C PRO A 28 -9.72 12.73 1.87
N GLU A 29 -9.26 13.75 2.58
CA GLU A 29 -8.58 14.90 2.01
C GLU A 29 -7.14 14.59 1.56
N ILE A 30 -6.47 13.66 2.26
CA ILE A 30 -5.05 13.37 2.03
C ILE A 30 -4.79 11.98 1.42
N SER A 31 -5.79 11.09 1.39
CA SER A 31 -5.62 9.72 0.95
C SER A 31 -6.57 9.32 -0.17
N THR A 32 -6.20 8.29 -0.94
CA THR A 32 -7.00 7.76 -2.04
C THR A 32 -6.62 6.31 -2.37
N VAL A 33 -7.57 5.54 -2.87
CA VAL A 33 -7.35 4.22 -3.50
C VAL A 33 -7.27 4.29 -5.03
N ALA A 34 -7.28 5.48 -5.60
CA ALA A 34 -7.17 5.66 -7.05
C ALA A 34 -5.75 5.33 -7.54
N ARG A 35 -5.60 4.21 -8.28
CA ARG A 35 -4.31 3.75 -8.79
C ARG A 35 -3.69 4.69 -9.84
N PRO A 36 -4.44 5.21 -10.85
CA PRO A 36 -3.88 6.13 -11.83
C PRO A 36 -3.41 7.44 -11.21
N LEU A 37 -2.16 7.85 -11.47
CA LEU A 37 -1.58 9.07 -10.90
C LEU A 37 -2.44 10.32 -11.15
N ARG A 38 -3.00 10.44 -12.37
CA ARG A 38 -3.89 11.55 -12.76
C ARG A 38 -5.19 11.64 -11.96
N ALA A 39 -5.62 10.52 -11.34
CA ALA A 39 -6.85 10.46 -10.55
C ALA A 39 -6.62 10.71 -9.05
N ARG A 40 -5.37 10.87 -8.62
CA ARG A 40 -5.04 11.01 -7.19
C ARG A 40 -5.26 12.43 -6.67
N GLY A 41 -5.27 13.44 -7.52
CA GLY A 41 -5.49 14.83 -7.10
C GLY A 41 -4.48 15.33 -6.06
N GLY A 42 -3.22 14.86 -6.11
CA GLY A 42 -2.19 15.17 -5.12
C GLY A 42 -2.23 14.33 -3.84
N LYS A 43 -3.24 13.45 -3.70
CA LYS A 43 -3.41 12.60 -2.50
C LYS A 43 -2.44 11.41 -2.48
N VAL A 44 -2.19 10.90 -1.29
CA VAL A 44 -1.40 9.70 -1.06
C VAL A 44 -2.21 8.47 -1.49
N TYR A 45 -1.63 7.66 -2.37
CA TYR A 45 -2.23 6.40 -2.79
C TYR A 45 -1.99 5.30 -1.77
N ILE A 46 -3.05 4.70 -1.24
CA ILE A 46 -2.97 3.53 -0.38
C ILE A 46 -2.96 2.28 -1.25
N ASP A 47 -1.76 1.70 -1.44
CA ASP A 47 -1.56 0.54 -2.30
C ASP A 47 -1.86 -0.77 -1.57
N PHE A 48 -3.06 -1.28 -1.73
CA PHE A 48 -3.45 -2.61 -1.25
C PHE A 48 -3.14 -3.73 -2.23
N GLY A 49 -2.94 -3.39 -3.52
CA GLY A 49 -2.75 -4.36 -4.60
C GLY A 49 -1.49 -5.19 -4.48
N GLN A 50 -0.47 -4.68 -3.80
CA GLN A 50 0.81 -5.37 -3.57
C GLN A 50 0.71 -6.55 -2.58
N ASN A 51 -0.44 -6.80 -1.97
CA ASN A 51 -0.69 -7.97 -1.12
C ASN A 51 -1.22 -9.18 -1.91
N GLY A 52 -1.18 -9.17 -3.23
CA GLY A 52 -1.62 -10.29 -4.07
C GLY A 52 -0.47 -11.20 -4.50
N HIS A 53 -0.81 -12.40 -4.96
CA HIS A 53 0.16 -13.38 -5.50
C HIS A 53 0.99 -12.77 -6.63
N GLY A 54 2.30 -13.08 -6.65
CA GLY A 54 3.23 -12.61 -7.67
C GLY A 54 3.50 -11.10 -7.68
N GLN A 55 2.98 -10.35 -6.71
CA GLN A 55 3.27 -8.93 -6.58
C GLN A 55 4.61 -8.71 -5.87
N THR A 56 5.28 -7.62 -6.26
CA THR A 56 6.56 -7.24 -5.66
C THR A 56 6.41 -5.95 -4.87
N ILE A 57 7.07 -5.88 -3.73
CA ILE A 57 7.18 -4.67 -2.91
C ILE A 57 8.66 -4.41 -2.60
N VAL A 58 9.00 -3.14 -2.48
CA VAL A 58 10.35 -2.77 -2.03
C VAL A 58 10.56 -3.29 -0.61
N ALA A 59 11.57 -4.13 -0.44
CA ALA A 59 11.93 -4.65 0.87
C ALA A 59 12.45 -3.53 1.79
N PRO A 60 12.32 -3.68 3.11
CA PRO A 60 13.05 -2.85 4.06
C PRO A 60 14.53 -2.84 3.74
N PHE A 61 15.18 -1.73 4.02
CA PHE A 61 16.61 -1.49 3.77
C PHE A 61 17.04 -1.43 2.29
N SER A 62 16.12 -1.63 1.33
CA SER A 62 16.44 -1.48 -0.09
C SER A 62 16.87 -0.05 -0.42
N LEU A 63 17.93 0.06 -1.19
CA LEU A 63 18.41 1.35 -1.70
C LEU A 63 17.53 1.83 -2.86
N ARG A 64 17.37 3.14 -2.97
CA ARG A 64 16.69 3.80 -4.08
C ARG A 64 17.72 4.36 -5.06
N PRO A 65 17.51 4.26 -6.36
CA PRO A 65 18.39 4.82 -7.38
C PRO A 65 18.20 6.34 -7.51
N LEU A 66 18.42 7.04 -6.41
CA LEU A 66 18.30 8.50 -6.30
C LEU A 66 19.59 9.08 -5.75
N PRO A 67 19.90 10.37 -5.99
CA PRO A 67 21.05 11.04 -5.40
C PRO A 67 21.09 10.85 -3.87
N GLY A 68 22.26 10.54 -3.34
CA GLY A 68 22.44 10.24 -1.92
C GLY A 68 22.14 8.80 -1.53
N ALA A 69 21.71 7.93 -2.48
CA ALA A 69 21.35 6.53 -2.23
C ALA A 69 20.47 6.34 -0.99
N PRO A 70 19.27 6.98 -0.94
CA PRO A 70 18.36 6.81 0.20
C PRO A 70 17.89 5.37 0.30
N ALA A 71 17.67 4.91 1.54
CA ALA A 71 17.23 3.56 1.85
C ALA A 71 15.80 3.55 2.40
N SER A 72 15.06 2.48 2.12
CA SER A 72 13.76 2.23 2.74
C SER A 72 13.96 1.86 4.21
N CYS A 73 13.99 2.85 5.08
CA CYS A 73 14.31 2.68 6.49
C CYS A 73 13.04 2.44 7.32
N PRO A 74 12.96 1.35 8.11
CA PRO A 74 11.91 1.17 9.11
C PRO A 74 11.95 2.26 10.19
N LEU A 75 10.77 2.75 10.56
CA LEU A 75 10.59 3.82 11.54
C LEU A 75 9.62 3.39 12.63
N LEU A 76 9.83 3.90 13.84
CA LEU A 76 8.82 3.88 14.89
C LEU A 76 7.75 4.95 14.59
N TRP A 77 6.52 4.73 15.02
CA TRP A 77 5.44 5.70 14.88
C TRP A 77 5.77 7.05 15.52
N THR A 78 6.52 7.05 16.61
CA THR A 78 6.98 8.27 17.31
C THR A 78 7.97 9.11 16.50
N GLU A 79 8.60 8.55 15.47
CA GLU A 79 9.54 9.24 14.59
C GLU A 79 8.85 9.94 13.42
N ILE A 80 7.57 9.59 13.16
CA ILE A 80 6.79 10.17 12.05
C ILE A 80 6.26 11.52 12.51
N THR A 81 7.03 12.55 12.26
CA THR A 81 6.73 13.94 12.62
C THR A 81 6.79 14.83 11.38
N ALA A 82 6.26 16.05 11.47
CA ALA A 82 6.37 17.05 10.40
C ALA A 82 7.82 17.44 10.03
N ARG A 83 8.81 17.09 10.88
CA ARG A 83 10.24 17.32 10.65
C ARG A 83 10.96 16.11 10.06
N LEU A 84 10.24 15.01 9.80
CA LEU A 84 10.83 13.81 9.23
C LEU A 84 11.32 14.11 7.81
N ASP A 85 12.64 13.93 7.61
CA ASP A 85 13.27 14.01 6.30
C ASP A 85 13.72 12.62 5.83
N PRO A 86 13.01 11.99 4.88
CA PRO A 86 13.37 10.67 4.37
C PRO A 86 14.75 10.62 3.70
N ALA A 87 15.27 11.73 3.19
CA ALA A 87 16.59 11.81 2.55
C ALA A 87 17.75 11.57 3.52
N ARG A 88 17.51 11.70 4.83
CA ARG A 88 18.51 11.40 5.86
C ARG A 88 18.83 9.92 6.00
N PHE A 89 17.93 9.04 5.57
CA PHE A 89 18.13 7.60 5.63
C PHE A 89 18.86 7.11 4.38
N THR A 90 20.15 7.03 4.46
CA THR A 90 21.03 6.65 3.35
C THR A 90 21.75 5.34 3.64
N MET A 91 22.44 4.81 2.64
CA MET A 91 23.34 3.66 2.80
C MET A 91 24.39 3.87 3.93
N ALA A 92 24.80 5.10 4.16
CA ALA A 92 25.81 5.41 5.18
C ALA A 92 25.22 5.62 6.59
N THR A 93 23.95 6.05 6.70
CA THR A 93 23.33 6.41 7.98
C THR A 93 22.48 5.31 8.59
N VAL A 94 21.83 4.49 7.75
CA VAL A 94 20.94 3.43 8.21
C VAL A 94 21.65 2.33 9.04
N PRO A 95 22.85 1.82 8.67
CA PRO A 95 23.56 0.87 9.51
C PRO A 95 23.81 1.39 10.93
N LYS A 96 24.33 2.61 11.04
CA LYS A 96 24.61 3.26 12.34
C LYS A 96 23.38 3.43 13.22
N ARG A 97 22.20 3.63 12.59
CA ARG A 97 20.93 3.72 13.30
C ARG A 97 20.61 2.39 14.02
N PHE A 98 20.81 1.27 13.34
CA PHE A 98 20.51 -0.06 13.88
C PHE A 98 21.58 -0.60 14.84
N ASP A 99 22.75 0.02 14.87
CA ASP A 99 23.71 -0.18 15.97
C ASP A 99 23.18 0.42 17.29
N ALA A 100 22.35 1.45 17.22
CA ALA A 100 21.84 2.19 18.37
C ALA A 100 20.42 1.78 18.82
N MET A 101 19.64 1.10 17.96
CA MET A 101 18.27 0.73 18.28
C MET A 101 17.86 -0.56 17.55
N PRO A 102 16.96 -1.39 18.14
CA PRO A 102 16.46 -2.58 17.48
C PRO A 102 15.66 -2.24 16.22
N ASP A 103 15.62 -3.19 15.27
CA ASP A 103 14.82 -3.07 14.06
C ASP A 103 13.31 -3.02 14.41
N PRO A 104 12.59 -1.92 14.09
CA PRO A 104 11.15 -1.82 14.32
C PRO A 104 10.31 -2.85 13.57
N LEU A 105 10.84 -3.48 12.52
CA LEU A 105 10.16 -4.51 11.76
C LEU A 105 10.38 -5.93 12.29
N LEU A 106 11.26 -6.12 13.27
CA LEU A 106 11.51 -7.44 13.83
C LEU A 106 10.23 -8.18 14.28
N PRO A 107 9.20 -7.51 14.86
CA PRO A 107 7.94 -8.13 15.23
C PRO A 107 7.15 -8.73 14.04
N VAL A 108 7.45 -8.33 12.80
CA VAL A 108 6.82 -8.89 11.59
C VAL A 108 7.14 -10.39 11.43
N LEU A 109 8.26 -10.84 11.98
CA LEU A 109 8.69 -12.24 11.96
C LEU A 109 7.99 -13.09 13.04
N GLY A 110 7.20 -12.48 13.90
CA GLY A 110 6.44 -13.15 14.96
C GLY A 110 5.16 -13.85 14.47
N GLY A 111 4.30 -14.24 15.42
CA GLY A 111 3.08 -15.01 15.17
C GLY A 111 2.01 -14.34 14.30
N GLY A 112 2.19 -13.07 14.01
CA GLY A 112 1.28 -12.30 13.17
C GLY A 112 -0.04 -11.91 13.85
N ILE A 113 -0.83 -11.12 13.14
CA ILE A 113 -2.15 -10.64 13.56
C ILE A 113 -3.21 -11.69 13.19
N ASP A 114 -4.15 -11.97 14.08
CA ASP A 114 -5.36 -12.72 13.75
C ASP A 114 -6.31 -11.81 12.94
N MET A 115 -6.56 -12.20 11.69
CA MET A 115 -7.37 -11.41 10.78
C MET A 115 -8.85 -11.40 11.18
N THR A 116 -9.35 -12.51 11.77
CA THR A 116 -10.72 -12.60 12.25
C THR A 116 -10.95 -11.66 13.43
N ALA A 117 -10.03 -11.67 14.40
CA ALA A 117 -10.09 -10.76 15.53
C ALA A 117 -9.97 -9.29 15.10
N ALA A 118 -9.10 -9.00 14.13
CA ALA A 118 -8.98 -7.66 13.57
C ALA A 118 -10.26 -7.19 12.86
N LEU A 119 -10.91 -8.06 12.08
CA LEU A 119 -12.20 -7.76 11.43
C LEU A 119 -13.31 -7.51 12.45
N ALA A 120 -13.38 -8.30 13.53
CA ALA A 120 -14.34 -8.08 14.61
C ALA A 120 -14.16 -6.71 15.27
N CYS A 121 -12.93 -6.36 15.62
CA CYS A 121 -12.60 -5.05 16.19
C CYS A 121 -12.96 -3.88 15.24
N MET A 122 -12.74 -4.07 13.93
CA MET A 122 -13.12 -3.07 12.93
C MET A 122 -14.64 -2.94 12.79
N ALA A 123 -15.38 -4.05 12.83
CA ALA A 123 -16.83 -4.04 12.80
C ALA A 123 -17.42 -3.30 14.02
N GLU A 124 -16.87 -3.52 15.20
CA GLU A 124 -17.27 -2.76 16.42
C GLU A 124 -16.99 -1.26 16.30
N ARG A 125 -15.84 -0.91 15.72
CA ARG A 125 -15.40 0.49 15.64
C ARG A 125 -16.07 1.29 14.52
N PHE A 126 -16.33 0.67 13.37
CA PHE A 126 -16.84 1.30 12.16
C PHE A 126 -18.23 0.80 11.73
N GLY A 127 -18.71 -0.30 12.32
CA GLY A 127 -20.00 -0.90 11.96
C GLY A 127 -21.23 -0.18 12.50
N GLY A 128 -21.09 0.73 13.47
CA GLY A 128 -22.19 1.47 14.05
C GLY A 128 -22.79 2.58 13.17
N GLU A 129 -22.14 2.93 12.05
CA GLU A 129 -22.61 4.00 11.14
C GLU A 129 -23.37 3.49 9.90
N ALA A 130 -23.50 2.16 9.73
CA ALA A 130 -24.07 1.56 8.51
C ALA A 130 -25.61 1.59 8.46
N GLU A 131 -26.33 1.94 9.51
CA GLU A 131 -27.79 1.96 9.49
C GLU A 131 -28.41 3.29 8.97
N GLY A 132 -27.59 4.29 8.63
CA GLY A 132 -28.07 5.63 8.22
C GLY A 132 -27.79 6.06 6.78
N GLY A 133 -27.07 5.28 5.99
CA GLY A 133 -26.62 5.75 4.68
C GLY A 133 -26.53 4.65 3.61
N ALA A 134 -27.67 4.24 3.04
CA ALA A 134 -27.70 3.46 1.80
C ALA A 134 -27.24 4.31 0.60
N GLY A 135 -25.97 4.70 0.59
CA GLY A 135 -25.30 5.35 -0.55
C GLY A 135 -24.96 4.33 -1.62
N LYS A 136 -25.72 4.34 -2.71
CA LYS A 136 -25.57 3.53 -3.92
C LYS A 136 -24.13 3.44 -4.38
N ILE A 137 -23.51 2.28 -4.25
CA ILE A 137 -22.31 1.92 -5.01
C ILE A 137 -22.75 1.76 -6.48
N ARG A 138 -22.55 2.82 -7.27
CA ARG A 138 -22.68 2.74 -8.72
C ARG A 138 -21.52 1.91 -9.27
N ASN A 139 -21.85 0.68 -9.65
CA ASN A 139 -21.00 -0.16 -10.48
C ASN A 139 -20.78 0.57 -11.82
N SER A 140 -19.64 1.25 -12.01
CA SER A 140 -19.24 1.72 -13.31
C SER A 140 -18.76 0.52 -14.14
N LYS A 141 -19.64 0.06 -15.02
CA LYS A 141 -19.33 -0.87 -16.10
C LYS A 141 -18.12 -0.36 -16.88
N THR A 142 -17.09 -1.15 -16.97
CA THR A 142 -15.95 -0.99 -17.90
C THR A 142 -16.50 -1.04 -19.33
N PRO A 143 -16.24 -0.04 -20.19
CA PRO A 143 -16.57 -0.16 -21.62
C PRO A 143 -15.64 -1.18 -22.27
N GLY A 144 -16.23 -2.11 -23.03
CA GLY A 144 -15.53 -3.15 -23.75
C GLY A 144 -14.48 -2.62 -24.73
N ALA A 145 -13.35 -3.29 -24.77
CA ALA A 145 -12.33 -3.12 -25.78
C ALA A 145 -12.86 -3.64 -27.12
N ASP A 146 -13.20 -2.75 -28.02
CA ASP A 146 -13.54 -3.07 -29.42
C ASP A 146 -12.24 -3.24 -30.21
N ALA A 147 -12.09 -4.41 -30.79
CA ALA A 147 -10.97 -4.81 -31.63
C ALA A 147 -11.03 -4.07 -32.96
N ARG A 148 -10.07 -3.21 -33.25
CA ARG A 148 -9.79 -2.76 -34.62
C ARG A 148 -8.40 -3.15 -35.06
N THR A 149 -8.34 -4.29 -35.74
CA THR A 149 -7.33 -4.67 -36.72
C THR A 149 -7.07 -3.52 -37.69
N ARG A 150 -5.87 -2.95 -37.68
CA ARG A 150 -5.34 -2.26 -38.86
C ARG A 150 -3.88 -2.70 -39.06
N GLY A 151 -3.69 -3.46 -40.15
CA GLY A 151 -2.38 -3.82 -40.66
C GLY A 151 -1.54 -2.59 -41.01
N ARG A 152 -0.26 -2.65 -40.63
CA ARG A 152 0.77 -1.78 -41.19
C ARG A 152 1.83 -2.68 -41.84
N SER A 153 1.85 -2.57 -43.17
CA SER A 153 2.88 -3.03 -44.06
C SER A 153 4.24 -2.41 -43.72
N ARG A 154 5.25 -3.25 -43.72
CA ARG A 154 6.67 -2.94 -43.48
C ARG A 154 7.31 -2.49 -44.80
N PRO A 155 8.06 -1.40 -44.88
CA PRO A 155 8.84 -1.08 -46.05
C PRO A 155 10.17 -1.88 -46.08
N PRO A 156 10.75 -2.11 -47.30
CA PRO A 156 11.97 -2.92 -47.44
C PRO A 156 13.22 -2.11 -47.06
N ARG A 157 14.20 -2.83 -46.56
CA ARG A 157 15.56 -2.30 -46.32
C ARG A 157 16.32 -2.18 -47.64
N ALA A 158 16.91 -1.04 -47.85
CA ALA A 158 18.10 -0.83 -48.69
C ALA A 158 19.30 -0.71 -47.76
#